data_4dbbee439cfee41b044a3afe8bfa6bd5
#
_entry.id   4dbbee439cfee41b044a3afe8bfa6bd5
#
_cell.length_a   1.000
_cell.length_b   1.000
_cell.length_c   1.000
_cell.angle_alpha   90.00
_cell.angle_beta   90.00
_cell.angle_gamma   90.00
#
_symmetry.space_group_name_H-M   'P 1'
#
loop_
_entity.id
_entity.type
_entity.pdbx_description
1 polymer ?
#
loop_
_entity_poly.entity_id
_entity_poly.type
_entity_poly.pdbx_seq_one_letter_code
_entity_poly.pdbx_strand_id
1 'polypeptide(L)'
;LVIEWNSRMLKRVWLFLLFLSLLRLTVQPAFAQESGPVYIVQPGDTLSFIASRFNVAINDLLAANPSLDPNLLSQGQEIVIPGLEGVTGVLQTEIISFGDSLRSLSRRTQVSDAQLKKLNRLVSPTELYVGTSLIIPTQGQQSALNTRMAASNGESLLELAVKEGSDPWTLSSVNKLSGTWDTLPGDILYSPTTGNESNATGLPSAFQSASIEPLPLVQGGTEVIRVQAQEGVTLSGTLIDKSLHFFPSDNEKVALQGVDALKEPGVYPLSMEATLPDGSKQSFEQMVLVTSGNYLSEDILLNDPSTIDPAVTEPELQNIMAITAPATPTRFWDGIFTSPAVYPDCFTSRYGTRRMYKVVNSDTEIPGFHSGLDFCGGEGLQIFAPAAGRVVFAAPLTVRGNATIIDHGWGVYSGFWHQSQIFVNVGDTVEPGQVIGLVGGTGRVTGPHLHWEVWVNGVQVNPLNWLTQTYP
;
A
#
# COMPACT_ATOMS: atom_id res chain seq x y z
N LEU A 1 -61.59 34.69 69.25
CA LEU A 1 -61.36 33.24 68.98
C LEU A 1 -59.86 33.01 68.88
N VAL A 2 -59.25 32.53 70.00
CA VAL A 2 -57.83 32.13 70.02
C VAL A 2 -57.80 30.65 69.64
N ILE A 3 -57.18 30.34 68.51
CA ILE A 3 -56.95 28.96 68.07
C ILE A 3 -55.70 28.47 68.80
N GLU A 4 -55.83 27.63 69.78
CA GLU A 4 -54.74 26.89 70.44
C GLU A 4 -54.21 25.86 69.43
N TRP A 5 -53.02 26.14 68.89
CA TRP A 5 -52.31 25.21 68.06
C TRP A 5 -51.68 24.09 68.88
N ASN A 6 -52.25 22.90 68.76
CA ASN A 6 -51.88 21.70 69.50
C ASN A 6 -50.38 21.32 69.19
N SER A 7 -49.56 21.39 70.24
CA SER A 7 -48.08 21.12 70.12
C SER A 7 -47.73 19.77 69.53
N ARG A 8 -48.66 18.83 69.49
CA ARG A 8 -48.53 17.52 68.88
C ARG A 8 -48.59 17.58 67.33
N MET A 9 -49.31 18.56 66.79
CA MET A 9 -49.41 18.75 65.33
C MET A 9 -48.18 19.41 64.80
N LEU A 10 -47.60 20.37 65.53
CA LEU A 10 -46.34 21.01 65.18
C LEU A 10 -45.16 19.99 65.12
N LYS A 11 -45.08 19.09 66.12
CA LYS A 11 -44.08 18.02 66.16
C LYS A 11 -44.21 17.05 64.98
N ARG A 12 -45.44 16.73 64.55
CA ARG A 12 -45.69 15.88 63.39
C ARG A 12 -45.29 16.54 62.02
N VAL A 13 -45.55 17.83 61.90
CA VAL A 13 -45.16 18.62 60.73
C VAL A 13 -43.66 18.76 60.68
N TRP A 14 -42.98 18.99 61.82
CA TRP A 14 -41.51 19.03 61.86
C TRP A 14 -40.86 17.68 61.58
N LEU A 15 -41.43 16.60 62.06
CA LEU A 15 -40.94 15.22 61.66
C LEU A 15 -41.18 14.91 60.22
N PHE A 16 -42.29 15.35 59.62
CA PHE A 16 -42.57 15.17 58.20
C PHE A 16 -41.65 16.01 57.32
N LEU A 17 -41.35 17.24 57.69
CA LEU A 17 -40.37 18.10 57.00
C LEU A 17 -38.94 17.58 57.15
N LEU A 18 -38.56 17.02 58.29
CA LEU A 18 -37.28 16.37 58.52
C LEU A 18 -37.15 15.09 57.67
N PHE A 19 -38.23 14.31 57.55
CA PHE A 19 -38.23 13.12 56.66
C PHE A 19 -38.19 13.47 55.19
N LEU A 20 -38.87 14.57 54.80
CA LEU A 20 -38.75 15.10 53.42
C LEU A 20 -37.35 15.65 53.11
N SER A 21 -36.67 16.26 54.09
CA SER A 21 -35.31 16.74 53.94
C SER A 21 -34.28 15.60 53.87
N LEU A 22 -34.49 14.51 54.62
CA LEU A 22 -33.67 13.29 54.50
C LEU A 22 -33.87 12.54 53.17
N LEU A 23 -35.10 12.59 52.57
CA LEU A 23 -35.33 12.01 51.25
C LEU A 23 -34.65 12.79 50.12
N ARG A 24 -34.30 14.07 50.30
CA ARG A 24 -33.56 14.86 49.34
C ARG A 24 -32.04 14.59 49.33
N LEU A 25 -31.51 13.89 50.33
CA LEU A 25 -30.08 13.64 50.48
C LEU A 25 -29.57 12.35 49.80
N THR A 26 -30.43 11.59 49.12
CA THR A 26 -30.04 10.32 48.51
C THR A 26 -30.30 10.19 47.00
N VAL A 27 -30.71 11.26 46.32
CA VAL A 27 -30.68 11.29 44.87
C VAL A 27 -29.49 12.16 44.46
N GLN A 28 -28.28 11.64 44.64
CA GLN A 28 -27.22 12.00 43.71
C GLN A 28 -27.70 11.51 42.34
N PRO A 29 -27.77 12.38 41.31
CA PRO A 29 -27.84 11.86 39.97
C PRO A 29 -26.60 10.95 39.85
N ALA A 30 -26.80 9.67 39.71
CA ALA A 30 -25.81 8.84 39.10
C ALA A 30 -25.63 9.50 37.71
N PHE A 31 -24.62 10.33 37.57
CA PHE A 31 -24.07 10.58 36.25
C PHE A 31 -23.78 9.17 35.76
N ALA A 32 -24.61 8.67 34.87
CA ALA A 32 -24.24 7.55 34.05
C ALA A 32 -22.91 8.01 33.49
N GLN A 33 -21.84 7.43 33.98
CA GLN A 33 -20.54 7.55 33.40
C GLN A 33 -20.82 7.08 31.96
N GLU A 34 -20.85 8.01 31.00
CA GLU A 34 -21.00 7.64 29.61
C GLU A 34 -19.85 6.68 29.37
N SER A 35 -20.21 5.41 29.36
CA SER A 35 -19.24 4.36 29.06
C SER A 35 -18.78 4.65 27.63
N GLY A 36 -17.56 5.17 27.48
CA GLY A 36 -16.95 5.39 26.22
C GLY A 36 -17.02 4.11 25.37
N PRO A 37 -16.70 4.18 24.08
CA PRO A 37 -16.66 3.01 23.24
C PRO A 37 -15.64 2.01 23.78
N VAL A 38 -15.87 0.73 23.52
CA VAL A 38 -15.02 -0.38 23.96
C VAL A 38 -14.05 -0.74 22.84
N TYR A 39 -12.77 -0.78 23.14
CA TYR A 39 -11.73 -1.27 22.24
C TYR A 39 -11.36 -2.71 22.59
N ILE A 40 -11.23 -3.57 21.57
CA ILE A 40 -10.77 -4.94 21.74
C ILE A 40 -9.26 -5.00 21.47
N VAL A 41 -8.48 -5.39 22.48
CA VAL A 41 -7.02 -5.48 22.42
C VAL A 41 -6.56 -6.42 21.31
N GLN A 42 -5.70 -5.92 20.44
CA GLN A 42 -5.13 -6.66 19.31
C GLN A 42 -3.77 -7.30 19.69
N PRO A 43 -3.29 -8.30 18.91
CA PRO A 43 -1.96 -8.86 19.11
C PRO A 43 -0.88 -7.77 19.02
N GLY A 44 0.00 -7.71 20.02
CA GLY A 44 1.11 -6.74 20.08
C GLY A 44 0.73 -5.37 20.67
N ASP A 45 -0.55 -5.14 21.05
CA ASP A 45 -0.94 -3.92 21.73
C ASP A 45 -0.29 -3.81 23.11
N THR A 46 0.07 -2.60 23.46
CA THR A 46 0.47 -2.20 24.81
C THR A 46 -0.45 -1.07 25.30
N LEU A 47 -0.58 -0.92 26.61
CA LEU A 47 -1.39 0.17 27.17
C LEU A 47 -0.93 1.54 26.68
N SER A 48 0.40 1.74 26.58
CA SER A 48 0.98 2.99 26.05
C SER A 48 0.65 3.21 24.57
N PHE A 49 0.65 2.14 23.78
CA PHE A 49 0.28 2.21 22.37
C PHE A 49 -1.22 2.56 22.21
N ILE A 50 -2.11 1.90 22.96
CA ILE A 50 -3.54 2.19 22.97
C ILE A 50 -3.81 3.64 23.41
N ALA A 51 -3.19 4.07 24.50
CA ALA A 51 -3.32 5.45 25.02
C ALA A 51 -2.87 6.48 23.95
N SER A 52 -1.74 6.24 23.31
CA SER A 52 -1.23 7.09 22.22
C SER A 52 -2.17 7.06 20.99
N ARG A 53 -2.65 5.88 20.62
CA ARG A 53 -3.54 5.70 19.47
C ARG A 53 -4.82 6.50 19.59
N PHE A 54 -5.42 6.51 20.79
CA PHE A 54 -6.67 7.25 21.08
C PHE A 54 -6.43 8.66 21.62
N ASN A 55 -5.17 9.07 21.80
CA ASN A 55 -4.81 10.35 22.43
C ASN A 55 -5.43 10.56 23.82
N VAL A 56 -5.40 9.54 24.63
CA VAL A 56 -5.88 9.54 25.99
C VAL A 56 -4.69 9.39 26.94
N ALA A 57 -4.70 10.09 28.05
CA ALA A 57 -3.67 9.86 29.05
C ALA A 57 -3.81 8.45 29.65
N ILE A 58 -2.70 7.78 29.92
CA ILE A 58 -2.71 6.43 30.51
C ILE A 58 -3.51 6.41 31.82
N ASN A 59 -3.41 7.47 32.64
CA ASN A 59 -4.14 7.58 33.90
C ASN A 59 -5.65 7.66 33.68
N ASP A 60 -6.11 8.36 32.63
CA ASP A 60 -7.54 8.46 32.32
C ASP A 60 -8.06 7.11 31.79
N LEU A 61 -7.23 6.42 30.99
CA LEU A 61 -7.55 5.08 30.50
C LEU A 61 -7.68 4.08 31.66
N LEU A 62 -6.76 4.13 32.63
CA LEU A 62 -6.83 3.29 33.84
C LEU A 62 -8.02 3.66 34.73
N ALA A 63 -8.31 4.94 34.86
CA ALA A 63 -9.47 5.41 35.62
C ALA A 63 -10.81 4.93 35.04
N ALA A 64 -10.90 4.87 33.69
CA ALA A 64 -12.07 4.34 33.00
C ALA A 64 -12.15 2.80 33.05
N ASN A 65 -11.05 2.11 33.40
CA ASN A 65 -10.93 0.66 33.44
C ASN A 65 -10.32 0.17 34.78
N PRO A 66 -11.00 0.32 35.91
CA PRO A 66 -10.41 0.05 37.23
C PRO A 66 -10.01 -1.42 37.46
N SER A 67 -10.51 -2.35 36.66
CA SER A 67 -10.13 -3.77 36.70
C SER A 67 -8.92 -4.12 35.84
N LEU A 68 -8.36 -3.16 35.10
CA LEU A 68 -7.24 -3.38 34.16
C LEU A 68 -5.92 -3.44 34.93
N ASP A 69 -5.16 -4.53 34.74
CA ASP A 69 -3.77 -4.59 35.16
C ASP A 69 -2.89 -3.95 34.08
N PRO A 70 -2.20 -2.82 34.37
CA PRO A 70 -1.39 -2.11 33.37
C PRO A 70 -0.20 -2.93 32.83
N ASN A 71 0.21 -3.98 33.56
CA ASN A 71 1.34 -4.84 33.18
C ASN A 71 0.90 -6.13 32.47
N LEU A 72 -0.40 -6.42 32.44
CA LEU A 72 -0.94 -7.66 31.89
C LEU A 72 -2.11 -7.40 30.95
N LEU A 73 -1.79 -7.05 29.69
CA LEU A 73 -2.80 -6.90 28.63
C LEU A 73 -2.94 -8.24 27.89
N SER A 74 -4.18 -8.69 27.73
CA SER A 74 -4.48 -9.93 27.01
C SER A 74 -5.18 -9.60 25.69
N GLN A 75 -4.80 -10.30 24.62
CA GLN A 75 -5.51 -10.23 23.35
C GLN A 75 -7.00 -10.56 23.54
N GLY A 76 -7.88 -9.80 22.94
CA GLY A 76 -9.33 -9.94 23.06
C GLY A 76 -9.92 -9.28 24.31
N GLN A 77 -9.12 -8.70 25.20
CA GLN A 77 -9.58 -7.96 26.37
C GLN A 77 -10.31 -6.70 25.93
N GLU A 78 -11.42 -6.40 26.60
CA GLU A 78 -12.20 -5.19 26.36
C GLU A 78 -11.69 -4.03 27.21
N ILE A 79 -11.46 -2.88 26.59
CA ILE A 79 -11.01 -1.65 27.25
C ILE A 79 -11.93 -0.50 26.86
N VAL A 80 -12.51 0.17 27.83
CA VAL A 80 -13.29 1.39 27.65
C VAL A 80 -12.34 2.55 27.33
N ILE A 81 -12.59 3.24 26.23
CA ILE A 81 -11.78 4.40 25.79
C ILE A 81 -12.51 5.69 26.19
N PRO A 82 -12.01 6.46 27.17
CA PRO A 82 -12.60 7.74 27.55
C PRO A 82 -12.32 8.85 26.53
N GLY A 83 -13.12 9.93 26.57
CA GLY A 83 -12.88 11.15 25.76
C GLY A 83 -13.30 11.06 24.30
N LEU A 84 -13.93 9.98 23.87
CA LEU A 84 -14.48 9.83 22.52
C LEU A 84 -15.99 10.19 22.52
N GLU A 85 -16.28 11.46 22.76
CA GLU A 85 -17.66 11.96 22.80
C GLU A 85 -18.41 11.71 21.49
N GLY A 86 -19.62 11.17 21.59
CA GLY A 86 -20.49 10.85 20.44
C GLY A 86 -20.13 9.57 19.70
N VAL A 87 -19.16 8.81 20.20
CA VAL A 87 -18.83 7.47 19.70
C VAL A 87 -19.33 6.44 20.70
N THR A 88 -20.09 5.46 20.23
CA THR A 88 -20.61 4.35 21.04
C THR A 88 -20.35 3.03 20.33
N GLY A 89 -20.41 1.91 21.07
CA GLY A 89 -20.23 0.57 20.52
C GLY A 89 -18.82 0.03 20.69
N VAL A 90 -18.54 -1.05 19.98
CA VAL A 90 -17.24 -1.75 20.02
C VAL A 90 -16.35 -1.22 18.92
N LEU A 91 -15.16 -0.77 19.30
CA LEU A 91 -14.14 -0.32 18.37
C LEU A 91 -13.38 -1.53 17.81
N GLN A 92 -13.55 -1.78 16.54
CA GLN A 92 -12.83 -2.83 15.82
C GLN A 92 -11.78 -2.20 14.90
N THR A 93 -10.75 -2.96 14.63
CA THR A 93 -9.73 -2.59 13.65
C THR A 93 -10.06 -3.23 12.31
N GLU A 94 -10.16 -2.44 11.26
CA GLU A 94 -10.35 -2.89 9.88
C GLU A 94 -9.18 -2.44 9.02
N ILE A 95 -8.66 -3.33 8.18
CA ILE A 95 -7.60 -3.02 7.24
C ILE A 95 -8.22 -2.49 5.96
N ILE A 96 -7.73 -1.34 5.48
CA ILE A 96 -8.16 -0.74 4.23
C ILE A 96 -7.77 -1.63 3.06
N SER A 97 -8.76 -2.00 2.29
CA SER A 97 -8.65 -2.82 1.09
C SER A 97 -8.78 -1.97 -0.18
N PHE A 98 -8.45 -2.56 -1.32
CA PHE A 98 -8.66 -1.89 -2.60
C PHE A 98 -10.12 -1.51 -2.83
N GLY A 99 -10.33 -0.30 -3.35
CA GLY A 99 -11.62 0.31 -3.56
C GLY A 99 -12.23 0.96 -2.32
N ASP A 100 -11.66 0.79 -1.13
CA ASP A 100 -12.15 1.48 0.06
C ASP A 100 -11.85 2.98 -0.03
N SER A 101 -12.88 3.76 0.11
CA SER A 101 -12.85 5.20 0.28
C SER A 101 -13.56 5.56 1.58
N LEU A 102 -13.36 6.76 2.08
CA LEU A 102 -14.06 7.21 3.28
C LEU A 102 -15.59 7.11 3.09
N ARG A 103 -16.05 7.41 1.88
CA ARG A 103 -17.48 7.36 1.51
C ARG A 103 -18.03 5.93 1.43
N SER A 104 -17.26 4.98 0.83
CA SER A 104 -17.66 3.56 0.80
C SER A 104 -17.65 2.94 2.20
N LEU A 105 -16.63 3.26 3.01
CA LEU A 105 -16.56 2.83 4.40
C LEU A 105 -17.72 3.35 5.24
N SER A 106 -18.02 4.66 5.14
CA SER A 106 -19.15 5.27 5.85
C SER A 106 -20.48 4.60 5.51
N ARG A 107 -20.72 4.31 4.24
CA ARG A 107 -21.93 3.60 3.77
C ARG A 107 -21.97 2.16 4.28
N ARG A 108 -20.89 1.40 4.10
CA ARG A 108 -20.79 -0.02 4.49
C ARG A 108 -20.92 -0.21 6.00
N THR A 109 -20.20 0.59 6.78
CA THR A 109 -20.15 0.49 8.24
C THR A 109 -21.26 1.24 8.95
N GLN A 110 -22.04 2.04 8.22
CA GLN A 110 -23.07 2.91 8.75
C GLN A 110 -22.56 3.98 9.74
N VAL A 111 -21.24 4.23 9.77
CA VAL A 111 -20.57 5.27 10.55
C VAL A 111 -20.41 6.53 9.70
N SER A 112 -20.61 7.71 10.26
CA SER A 112 -20.45 8.94 9.50
C SER A 112 -18.98 9.24 9.17
N ASP A 113 -18.72 9.90 8.03
CA ASP A 113 -17.39 10.36 7.64
C ASP A 113 -16.71 11.17 8.75
N ALA A 114 -17.47 12.03 9.43
CA ALA A 114 -16.96 12.85 10.53
C ALA A 114 -16.46 12.00 11.70
N GLN A 115 -17.20 10.93 12.05
CA GLN A 115 -16.78 10.00 13.11
C GLN A 115 -15.56 9.19 12.69
N LEU A 116 -15.53 8.66 11.45
CA LEU A 116 -14.37 7.92 10.91
C LEU A 116 -13.12 8.81 10.92
N LYS A 117 -13.24 10.06 10.45
CA LYS A 117 -12.14 11.04 10.48
C LYS A 117 -11.66 11.33 11.89
N LYS A 118 -12.60 11.60 12.82
CA LYS A 118 -12.27 11.92 14.21
C LYS A 118 -11.55 10.77 14.91
N LEU A 119 -12.07 9.54 14.77
CA LEU A 119 -11.49 8.34 15.40
C LEU A 119 -10.09 8.03 14.88
N ASN A 120 -9.87 8.20 13.60
CA ASN A 120 -8.62 7.84 12.94
C ASN A 120 -7.71 9.04 12.69
N ARG A 121 -8.10 10.25 13.13
CA ARG A 121 -7.36 11.51 12.95
C ARG A 121 -7.04 11.82 11.49
N LEU A 122 -7.92 11.41 10.59
CA LEU A 122 -7.73 11.66 9.17
C LEU A 122 -8.03 13.13 8.87
N VAL A 123 -7.04 13.85 8.38
CA VAL A 123 -7.17 15.23 7.92
C VAL A 123 -7.42 15.30 6.41
N SER A 124 -6.98 14.27 5.67
CA SER A 124 -7.17 14.16 4.23
C SER A 124 -7.63 12.75 3.83
N PRO A 125 -8.48 12.61 2.80
CA PRO A 125 -8.77 11.30 2.19
C PRO A 125 -7.53 10.56 1.67
N THR A 126 -6.46 11.28 1.34
CA THR A 126 -5.19 10.69 0.87
C THR A 126 -4.43 9.93 1.96
N GLU A 127 -4.80 10.10 3.23
CA GLU A 127 -4.25 9.32 4.35
C GLU A 127 -4.84 7.91 4.43
N LEU A 128 -5.90 7.63 3.67
CA LEU A 128 -6.47 6.31 3.48
C LEU A 128 -5.68 5.56 2.41
N TYR A 129 -4.67 4.80 2.82
CA TYR A 129 -3.91 3.95 1.91
C TYR A 129 -4.14 2.46 2.22
N VAL A 130 -4.03 1.62 1.19
CA VAL A 130 -4.21 0.17 1.32
C VAL A 130 -3.23 -0.41 2.34
N GLY A 131 -3.74 -1.31 3.17
CA GLY A 131 -2.97 -1.92 4.25
C GLY A 131 -2.95 -1.11 5.54
N THR A 132 -3.42 0.17 5.53
CA THR A 132 -3.56 0.91 6.78
C THR A 132 -4.72 0.38 7.61
N SER A 133 -4.59 0.48 8.92
CA SER A 133 -5.54 -0.03 9.90
C SER A 133 -6.41 1.13 10.40
N LEU A 134 -7.72 1.04 10.19
CA LEU A 134 -8.69 1.99 10.71
C LEU A 134 -9.46 1.43 11.90
N ILE A 135 -9.80 2.32 12.82
CA ILE A 135 -10.73 2.04 13.91
C ILE A 135 -12.13 2.38 13.45
N ILE A 136 -13.02 1.40 13.53
CA ILE A 136 -14.41 1.51 13.13
C ILE A 136 -15.30 1.09 14.30
N PRO A 137 -16.25 1.95 14.76
CA PRO A 137 -17.20 1.57 15.78
C PRO A 137 -18.30 0.68 15.18
N THR A 138 -18.50 -0.48 15.76
CA THR A 138 -19.60 -1.38 15.40
C THR A 138 -20.71 -1.27 16.44
N GLN A 139 -21.94 -1.02 15.98
CA GLN A 139 -23.13 -0.95 16.82
C GLN A 139 -24.01 -2.16 16.52
N GLY A 140 -23.97 -3.17 17.39
CA GLY A 140 -24.91 -4.29 17.37
C GLY A 140 -24.97 -5.09 16.06
N GLN A 141 -25.99 -5.93 15.91
CA GLN A 141 -26.28 -6.62 14.64
C GLN A 141 -26.88 -5.63 13.64
N GLN A 142 -26.04 -5.01 12.82
CA GLN A 142 -26.51 -4.31 11.62
C GLN A 142 -26.77 -5.35 10.53
N SER A 143 -27.83 -5.14 9.74
CA SER A 143 -28.05 -5.93 8.51
C SER A 143 -26.83 -5.79 7.63
N ALA A 144 -26.19 -6.90 7.30
CA ALA A 144 -25.02 -6.87 6.45
C ALA A 144 -25.39 -6.28 5.08
N LEU A 145 -24.70 -5.22 4.69
CA LEU A 145 -24.79 -4.60 3.37
C LEU A 145 -23.78 -5.31 2.46
N ASN A 146 -24.16 -6.45 1.92
CA ASN A 146 -23.23 -7.38 1.30
C ASN A 146 -23.15 -7.28 -0.23
N THR A 147 -24.17 -6.72 -0.88
CA THR A 147 -24.13 -6.47 -2.32
C THR A 147 -23.65 -5.07 -2.58
N ARG A 148 -22.63 -4.95 -3.40
CA ARG A 148 -22.12 -3.68 -3.88
C ARG A 148 -22.53 -3.46 -5.34
N MET A 149 -22.69 -2.20 -5.70
CA MET A 149 -22.92 -1.75 -7.06
C MET A 149 -22.12 -0.47 -7.31
N ALA A 150 -21.56 -0.32 -8.50
CA ALA A 150 -20.83 0.88 -8.89
C ALA A 150 -21.73 1.74 -9.78
N ALA A 151 -21.84 3.02 -9.46
CA ALA A 151 -22.49 4.00 -10.32
C ALA A 151 -21.57 4.31 -11.52
N SER A 152 -22.04 3.97 -12.72
CA SER A 152 -21.33 4.30 -13.97
C SER A 152 -21.49 5.77 -14.34
N ASN A 153 -20.65 6.23 -15.26
CA ASN A 153 -20.73 7.63 -15.72
C ASN A 153 -22.07 7.89 -16.44
N GLY A 154 -22.84 8.85 -15.92
CA GLY A 154 -24.16 9.20 -16.44
C GLY A 154 -25.32 8.32 -15.98
N GLU A 155 -25.05 7.27 -15.16
CA GLU A 155 -26.06 6.39 -14.59
C GLU A 155 -26.76 7.07 -13.40
N SER A 156 -28.09 7.09 -13.43
CA SER A 156 -28.91 7.57 -12.32
C SER A 156 -29.14 6.50 -11.27
N LEU A 157 -29.43 6.90 -10.03
CA LEU A 157 -29.80 5.95 -8.97
C LEU A 157 -31.01 5.11 -9.34
N LEU A 158 -31.94 5.64 -10.14
CA LEU A 158 -33.11 4.92 -10.61
C LEU A 158 -32.71 3.78 -11.59
N GLU A 159 -31.86 4.09 -12.56
CA GLU A 159 -31.35 3.09 -13.52
C GLU A 159 -30.57 2.00 -12.79
N LEU A 160 -29.71 2.39 -11.83
CA LEU A 160 -28.96 1.46 -11.01
C LEU A 160 -29.90 0.56 -10.18
N ALA A 161 -30.94 1.14 -9.57
CA ALA A 161 -31.95 0.38 -8.82
C ALA A 161 -32.69 -0.64 -9.69
N VAL A 162 -33.10 -0.24 -10.90
CA VAL A 162 -33.76 -1.15 -11.85
C VAL A 162 -32.82 -2.28 -12.27
N LYS A 163 -31.57 -1.95 -12.58
CA LYS A 163 -30.56 -2.93 -13.00
C LYS A 163 -30.32 -4.00 -11.94
N GLU A 164 -30.26 -3.57 -10.69
CA GLU A 164 -30.00 -4.44 -9.53
C GLU A 164 -31.27 -5.04 -8.91
N GLY A 165 -32.43 -4.82 -9.51
CA GLY A 165 -33.70 -5.30 -8.99
C GLY A 165 -34.09 -4.75 -7.62
N SER A 166 -33.64 -3.56 -7.31
CA SER A 166 -33.81 -2.87 -6.03
C SER A 166 -34.75 -1.66 -6.17
N ASP A 167 -35.17 -1.11 -5.04
CA ASP A 167 -35.96 0.11 -4.96
C ASP A 167 -35.05 1.33 -4.72
N PRO A 168 -35.17 2.42 -5.51
CA PRO A 168 -34.29 3.59 -5.41
C PRO A 168 -34.38 4.31 -4.06
N TRP A 169 -35.53 4.25 -3.38
CA TRP A 169 -35.69 4.85 -2.04
C TRP A 169 -34.95 4.05 -0.98
N THR A 170 -35.03 2.72 -1.06
CA THR A 170 -34.25 1.81 -0.21
C THR A 170 -32.77 2.03 -0.42
N LEU A 171 -32.29 2.06 -1.69
CA LEU A 171 -30.88 2.35 -1.99
C LEU A 171 -30.43 3.71 -1.45
N SER A 172 -31.26 4.75 -1.62
CA SER A 172 -30.95 6.08 -1.10
C SER A 172 -30.81 6.06 0.42
N SER A 173 -31.77 5.44 1.10
CA SER A 173 -31.82 5.39 2.58
C SER A 173 -30.64 4.59 3.16
N VAL A 174 -30.39 3.41 2.63
CA VAL A 174 -29.33 2.49 3.10
C VAL A 174 -27.92 3.11 2.89
N ASN A 175 -27.73 3.82 1.79
CA ASN A 175 -26.46 4.49 1.49
C ASN A 175 -26.37 5.91 2.02
N LYS A 176 -27.35 6.34 2.84
CA LYS A 176 -27.39 7.71 3.45
C LYS A 176 -27.24 8.81 2.41
N LEU A 177 -27.82 8.63 1.22
CA LEU A 177 -27.81 9.66 0.20
C LEU A 177 -28.80 10.77 0.59
N SER A 178 -28.44 12.01 0.33
CA SER A 178 -29.30 13.19 0.53
C SER A 178 -30.49 13.20 -0.43
N GLY A 179 -30.42 12.42 -1.50
CA GLY A 179 -31.45 12.24 -2.51
C GLY A 179 -30.93 11.42 -3.68
N THR A 180 -31.79 11.14 -4.65
CA THR A 180 -31.44 10.34 -5.84
C THR A 180 -30.37 11.02 -6.72
N TRP A 181 -30.09 12.29 -6.49
CA TRP A 181 -29.07 13.10 -7.19
C TRP A 181 -27.70 13.08 -6.51
N ASP A 182 -27.57 12.47 -5.33
CA ASP A 182 -26.31 12.43 -4.53
C ASP A 182 -25.42 11.25 -4.92
N THR A 183 -25.67 10.65 -6.08
CA THR A 183 -24.83 9.58 -6.63
C THR A 183 -23.84 10.18 -7.63
N LEU A 184 -22.57 9.98 -7.39
CA LEU A 184 -21.50 10.42 -8.28
C LEU A 184 -20.99 9.25 -9.13
N PRO A 185 -20.50 9.50 -10.35
CA PRO A 185 -19.80 8.49 -11.13
C PRO A 185 -18.64 7.88 -10.33
N GLY A 186 -18.56 6.56 -10.30
CA GLY A 186 -17.57 5.81 -9.51
C GLY A 186 -17.96 5.56 -8.05
N ASP A 187 -19.10 6.10 -7.56
CA ASP A 187 -19.60 5.80 -6.23
C ASP A 187 -19.94 4.32 -6.08
N ILE A 188 -19.50 3.76 -4.96
CA ILE A 188 -19.91 2.42 -4.55
C ILE A 188 -21.09 2.53 -3.61
N LEU A 189 -22.19 1.92 -4.00
CA LEU A 189 -23.41 1.79 -3.22
C LEU A 189 -23.56 0.36 -2.74
N TYR A 190 -24.27 0.20 -1.64
CA TYR A 190 -24.51 -1.10 -1.02
C TYR A 190 -26.01 -1.38 -0.94
N SER A 191 -26.36 -2.66 -1.04
CA SER A 191 -27.71 -3.14 -0.86
C SER A 191 -27.74 -4.29 0.14
N PRO A 192 -28.81 -4.44 0.95
CA PRO A 192 -29.03 -5.64 1.73
C PRO A 192 -29.25 -6.83 0.78
N THR A 193 -28.53 -7.92 1.01
CA THR A 193 -28.76 -9.18 0.29
C THR A 193 -29.41 -10.22 1.17
N THR A 194 -30.14 -11.13 0.53
CA THR A 194 -30.65 -12.35 1.14
C THR A 194 -29.71 -13.56 0.97
N GLY A 195 -28.53 -13.38 0.35
CA GLY A 195 -27.56 -14.43 0.06
C GLY A 195 -26.34 -14.41 0.99
N ASN A 196 -25.63 -15.55 1.04
CA ASN A 196 -24.39 -15.71 1.84
C ASN A 196 -23.13 -15.15 1.16
N GLU A 197 -23.26 -14.50 0.01
CA GLU A 197 -22.12 -13.96 -0.71
C GLU A 197 -21.74 -12.60 -0.16
N SER A 198 -20.61 -12.57 0.57
CA SER A 198 -20.00 -11.33 1.02
C SER A 198 -19.21 -10.70 -0.12
N ASN A 199 -19.79 -9.74 -0.80
CA ASN A 199 -19.13 -8.94 -1.83
C ASN A 199 -18.93 -7.49 -1.35
N ALA A 200 -18.54 -7.34 -0.10
CA ALA A 200 -18.49 -6.06 0.62
C ALA A 200 -17.21 -5.24 0.32
N THR A 201 -16.56 -5.43 -0.84
CA THR A 201 -15.41 -4.60 -1.22
C THR A 201 -15.88 -3.25 -1.77
N GLY A 202 -15.02 -2.23 -1.76
CA GLY A 202 -15.28 -0.94 -2.41
C GLY A 202 -14.96 -0.91 -3.90
N LEU A 203 -14.59 -2.04 -4.52
CA LEU A 203 -14.23 -2.08 -5.94
C LEU A 203 -15.46 -1.94 -6.86
N PRO A 204 -15.34 -1.25 -8.00
CA PRO A 204 -16.33 -1.27 -9.06
C PRO A 204 -16.60 -2.69 -9.55
N SER A 205 -17.82 -2.96 -10.06
CA SER A 205 -18.27 -4.32 -10.39
C SER A 205 -17.45 -5.02 -11.49
N ALA A 206 -16.78 -4.27 -12.37
CA ALA A 206 -15.88 -4.82 -13.36
C ALA A 206 -14.65 -5.53 -12.75
N PHE A 207 -14.30 -5.18 -11.51
CA PHE A 207 -13.20 -5.78 -10.76
C PHE A 207 -13.75 -6.77 -9.73
N GLN A 208 -13.43 -8.04 -9.87
CA GLN A 208 -13.80 -9.05 -8.88
C GLN A 208 -12.89 -8.99 -7.67
N SER A 209 -11.58 -8.85 -7.92
CA SER A 209 -10.57 -8.61 -6.89
C SER A 209 -9.41 -7.80 -7.45
N ALA A 210 -8.70 -7.11 -6.57
CA ALA A 210 -7.42 -6.47 -6.85
C ALA A 210 -6.51 -6.61 -5.63
N SER A 211 -5.23 -6.86 -5.87
CA SER A 211 -4.19 -6.88 -4.84
C SER A 211 -2.88 -6.30 -5.37
N ILE A 212 -2.03 -5.87 -4.45
CA ILE A 212 -0.64 -5.50 -4.71
C ILE A 212 0.22 -6.09 -3.60
N GLU A 213 1.34 -6.65 -3.96
CA GLU A 213 2.28 -7.29 -3.04
C GLU A 213 3.73 -6.98 -3.43
N PRO A 214 4.59 -6.73 -2.42
CA PRO A 214 4.31 -6.58 -0.99
C PRO A 214 3.67 -5.24 -0.62
N LEU A 215 3.05 -5.16 0.58
CA LEU A 215 2.59 -3.92 1.19
C LEU A 215 3.22 -3.75 2.58
N PRO A 216 3.67 -2.54 2.95
CA PRO A 216 3.83 -1.36 2.11
C PRO A 216 4.85 -1.57 1.01
N LEU A 217 4.78 -0.77 -0.06
CA LEU A 217 5.78 -0.75 -1.11
C LEU A 217 7.12 -0.28 -0.53
N VAL A 218 8.23 -0.81 -1.05
CA VAL A 218 9.57 -0.44 -0.58
C VAL A 218 10.37 0.14 -1.74
N GLN A 219 11.12 1.22 -1.50
CA GLN A 219 12.10 1.73 -2.48
C GLN A 219 12.95 0.58 -3.04
N GLY A 220 13.09 0.48 -4.35
CA GLY A 220 13.82 -0.61 -5.03
C GLY A 220 13.10 -1.95 -5.07
N GLY A 221 11.85 -2.03 -4.57
CA GLY A 221 11.01 -3.23 -4.65
C GLY A 221 10.49 -3.50 -6.06
N THR A 222 10.04 -4.73 -6.26
CA THR A 222 9.22 -5.16 -7.40
C THR A 222 7.84 -5.51 -6.87
N GLU A 223 6.84 -4.78 -7.34
CA GLU A 223 5.45 -4.94 -6.92
C GLU A 223 4.70 -5.82 -7.92
N VAL A 224 3.94 -6.74 -7.41
CA VAL A 224 3.07 -7.63 -8.18
C VAL A 224 1.63 -7.16 -8.01
N ILE A 225 1.04 -6.62 -9.06
CA ILE A 225 -0.36 -6.21 -9.08
C ILE A 225 -1.18 -7.32 -9.74
N ARG A 226 -2.13 -7.90 -9.02
CA ARG A 226 -3.02 -8.96 -9.50
C ARG A 226 -4.45 -8.44 -9.57
N VAL A 227 -5.14 -8.71 -10.66
CA VAL A 227 -6.52 -8.28 -10.87
C VAL A 227 -7.32 -9.42 -11.46
N GLN A 228 -8.39 -9.81 -10.78
CA GLN A 228 -9.46 -10.59 -11.37
C GLN A 228 -10.55 -9.62 -11.85
N ALA A 229 -10.88 -9.69 -13.12
CA ALA A 229 -11.90 -8.85 -13.74
C ALA A 229 -12.97 -9.71 -14.42
N GLN A 230 -14.09 -9.09 -14.78
CA GLN A 230 -15.11 -9.72 -15.58
C GLN A 230 -14.53 -10.17 -16.93
N GLU A 231 -15.16 -11.17 -17.54
CA GLU A 231 -14.75 -11.69 -18.85
C GLU A 231 -14.83 -10.60 -19.93
N GLY A 232 -13.85 -10.57 -20.82
CA GLY A 232 -13.77 -9.60 -21.92
C GLY A 232 -13.31 -8.20 -21.53
N VAL A 233 -13.05 -7.93 -20.26
CA VAL A 233 -12.54 -6.62 -19.79
C VAL A 233 -11.08 -6.41 -20.17
N THR A 234 -10.78 -5.21 -20.68
CA THR A 234 -9.41 -4.73 -20.87
C THR A 234 -9.01 -3.84 -19.69
N LEU A 235 -7.83 -4.13 -19.10
CA LEU A 235 -7.32 -3.37 -17.97
C LEU A 235 -6.22 -2.40 -18.41
N SER A 236 -6.25 -1.22 -17.82
CA SER A 236 -5.16 -0.24 -17.81
C SER A 236 -5.02 0.36 -16.42
N GLY A 237 -3.90 1.01 -16.15
CA GLY A 237 -3.69 1.66 -14.85
C GLY A 237 -2.34 2.33 -14.77
N THR A 238 -2.12 3.02 -13.66
CA THR A 238 -0.84 3.66 -13.31
C THR A 238 -0.53 3.41 -11.85
N LEU A 239 0.71 3.11 -11.55
CA LEU A 239 1.23 3.11 -10.17
C LEU A 239 2.26 4.23 -10.05
N ILE A 240 2.02 5.15 -9.10
CA ILE A 240 2.82 6.37 -8.91
C ILE A 240 2.69 7.24 -10.17
N ASP A 241 3.61 7.12 -11.13
CA ASP A 241 3.66 7.86 -12.40
C ASP A 241 3.96 6.94 -13.60
N LYS A 242 3.92 5.62 -13.40
CA LYS A 242 4.24 4.61 -14.42
C LYS A 242 2.98 3.89 -14.87
N SER A 243 2.82 3.75 -16.19
CA SER A 243 1.74 2.94 -16.78
C SER A 243 1.98 1.45 -16.51
N LEU A 244 0.92 0.75 -16.15
CA LEU A 244 0.95 -0.69 -15.88
C LEU A 244 0.67 -1.48 -17.16
N HIS A 245 1.43 -2.54 -17.36
CA HIS A 245 1.22 -3.50 -18.43
C HIS A 245 0.67 -4.80 -17.84
N PHE A 246 -0.57 -5.14 -18.19
CA PHE A 246 -1.27 -6.32 -17.69
C PHE A 246 -1.11 -7.50 -18.64
N PHE A 247 -0.66 -8.63 -18.10
CA PHE A 247 -0.49 -9.89 -18.81
C PHE A 247 -1.43 -10.96 -18.24
N PRO A 248 -1.95 -11.87 -19.06
CA PRO A 248 -2.76 -12.97 -18.56
C PRO A 248 -1.87 -13.96 -17.77
N SER A 249 -2.35 -14.38 -16.61
CA SER A 249 -1.74 -15.40 -15.77
C SER A 249 -2.86 -16.20 -15.10
N ASP A 250 -3.04 -17.45 -15.48
CA ASP A 250 -4.14 -18.29 -15.04
C ASP A 250 -5.52 -17.59 -15.20
N ASN A 251 -6.25 -17.40 -14.10
CA ASN A 251 -7.57 -16.76 -14.07
C ASN A 251 -7.52 -15.26 -13.74
N GLU A 252 -6.33 -14.66 -13.74
CA GLU A 252 -6.13 -13.25 -13.39
C GLU A 252 -5.26 -12.54 -14.41
N LYS A 253 -5.16 -11.23 -14.28
CA LYS A 253 -4.22 -10.40 -15.01
C LYS A 253 -3.20 -9.84 -14.04
N VAL A 254 -1.93 -9.92 -14.42
CA VAL A 254 -0.80 -9.53 -13.58
C VAL A 254 -0.02 -8.42 -14.25
N ALA A 255 0.36 -7.41 -13.46
CA ALA A 255 1.35 -6.41 -13.85
C ALA A 255 2.49 -6.40 -12.84
N LEU A 256 3.72 -6.20 -13.34
CA LEU A 256 4.90 -5.98 -12.52
C LEU A 256 5.32 -4.52 -12.61
N GLN A 257 5.66 -3.92 -11.46
CA GLN A 257 6.13 -2.53 -11.40
C GLN A 257 7.26 -2.37 -10.40
N GLY A 258 8.36 -1.78 -10.86
CA GLY A 258 9.45 -1.37 -9.98
C GLY A 258 9.13 -0.10 -9.20
N VAL A 259 9.63 0.01 -7.97
CA VAL A 259 9.62 1.25 -7.18
C VAL A 259 11.02 1.86 -7.20
N ASP A 260 11.14 3.08 -7.69
CA ASP A 260 12.44 3.76 -7.79
C ASP A 260 13.12 3.90 -6.42
N ALA A 261 14.43 3.60 -6.36
CA ALA A 261 15.24 3.73 -5.14
C ALA A 261 15.32 5.17 -4.61
N LEU A 262 15.14 6.16 -5.48
CA LEU A 262 15.17 7.59 -5.12
C LEU A 262 13.78 8.17 -4.87
N LYS A 263 12.70 7.37 -5.05
CA LYS A 263 11.35 7.85 -4.77
C LYS A 263 11.21 8.21 -3.29
N GLU A 264 10.79 9.43 -3.00
CA GLU A 264 10.60 9.85 -1.60
C GLU A 264 9.57 8.93 -0.89
N PRO A 265 9.85 8.48 0.35
CA PRO A 265 8.85 7.77 1.13
C PRO A 265 7.58 8.62 1.32
N GLY A 266 6.41 8.02 1.15
CA GLY A 266 5.14 8.75 1.20
C GLY A 266 4.01 7.96 0.60
N VAL A 267 2.86 8.60 0.45
CA VAL A 267 1.64 8.00 -0.06
C VAL A 267 1.45 8.41 -1.53
N TYR A 268 1.21 7.42 -2.39
CA TYR A 268 1.13 7.60 -3.84
C TYR A 268 -0.12 6.95 -4.43
N PRO A 269 -0.65 7.46 -5.55
CA PRO A 269 -1.82 6.88 -6.20
C PRO A 269 -1.48 5.62 -6.99
N LEU A 270 -2.36 4.63 -6.89
CA LEU A 270 -2.57 3.56 -7.83
C LEU A 270 -3.93 3.80 -8.49
N SER A 271 -3.96 4.05 -9.79
CA SER A 271 -5.19 4.22 -10.56
C SER A 271 -5.40 3.01 -11.45
N MET A 272 -6.64 2.50 -11.49
CA MET A 272 -7.03 1.34 -12.28
C MET A 272 -8.27 1.67 -13.11
N GLU A 273 -8.26 1.26 -14.37
CA GLU A 273 -9.40 1.40 -15.28
C GLU A 273 -9.69 0.07 -15.97
N ALA A 274 -10.95 -0.32 -15.96
CA ALA A 274 -11.50 -1.45 -16.67
C ALA A 274 -12.38 -0.94 -17.82
N THR A 275 -12.06 -1.30 -19.06
CA THR A 275 -12.90 -1.06 -20.23
C THR A 275 -13.69 -2.32 -20.50
N LEU A 276 -15.02 -2.23 -20.43
CA LEU A 276 -15.95 -3.33 -20.66
C LEU A 276 -16.16 -3.58 -22.16
N PRO A 277 -16.70 -4.74 -22.57
CA PRO A 277 -16.93 -5.07 -23.98
C PRO A 277 -17.86 -4.10 -24.73
N ASP A 278 -18.76 -3.41 -24.01
CA ASP A 278 -19.64 -2.38 -24.56
C ASP A 278 -18.96 -1.00 -24.72
N GLY A 279 -17.68 -0.89 -24.33
CA GLY A 279 -16.89 0.33 -24.36
C GLY A 279 -17.07 1.23 -23.13
N SER A 280 -17.95 0.88 -22.19
CA SER A 280 -18.07 1.59 -20.92
C SER A 280 -16.84 1.38 -20.05
N LYS A 281 -16.56 2.34 -19.17
CA LYS A 281 -15.37 2.34 -18.32
C LYS A 281 -15.74 2.42 -16.86
N GLN A 282 -15.08 1.61 -16.06
CA GLN A 282 -15.14 1.67 -14.61
C GLN A 282 -13.71 1.82 -14.06
N SER A 283 -13.53 2.74 -13.12
CA SER A 283 -12.22 3.01 -12.56
C SER A 283 -12.27 3.20 -11.06
N PHE A 284 -11.16 2.98 -10.41
CA PHE A 284 -10.93 3.38 -9.03
C PHE A 284 -9.50 3.90 -8.86
N GLU A 285 -9.33 4.73 -7.87
CA GLU A 285 -8.01 5.18 -7.41
C GLU A 285 -7.85 4.81 -5.95
N GLN A 286 -6.67 4.32 -5.61
CA GLN A 286 -6.33 3.95 -4.25
C GLN A 286 -4.94 4.45 -3.91
N MET A 287 -4.78 4.98 -2.70
CA MET A 287 -3.46 5.37 -2.20
C MET A 287 -2.70 4.15 -1.69
N VAL A 288 -1.40 4.10 -1.95
CA VAL A 288 -0.45 3.08 -1.47
C VAL A 288 0.74 3.76 -0.79
N LEU A 289 1.27 3.15 0.26
CA LEU A 289 2.40 3.69 1.01
C LEU A 289 3.72 3.15 0.45
N VAL A 290 4.64 4.06 0.10
CA VAL A 290 6.04 3.74 -0.20
C VAL A 290 6.89 4.03 1.05
N THR A 291 7.68 3.06 1.45
CA THR A 291 8.60 3.15 2.60
C THR A 291 10.05 3.16 2.15
N SER A 292 10.94 3.61 3.05
CA SER A 292 12.39 3.65 2.78
C SER A 292 12.97 2.24 2.64
N GLY A 293 13.88 2.07 1.66
CA GLY A 293 14.71 0.88 1.53
C GLY A 293 15.87 0.81 2.53
N ASN A 294 16.04 1.86 3.39
CA ASN A 294 17.09 1.97 4.40
C ASN A 294 18.50 1.77 3.84
N TYR A 295 18.78 2.41 2.71
CA TYR A 295 20.07 2.29 2.02
C TYR A 295 21.20 2.99 2.75
N LEU A 296 22.38 2.37 2.73
CA LEU A 296 23.61 2.95 3.22
C LEU A 296 24.07 4.11 2.33
N SER A 297 25.00 4.91 2.81
CA SER A 297 25.63 5.99 2.04
C SER A 297 27.14 5.81 2.00
N GLU A 298 27.75 6.15 0.86
CA GLU A 298 29.19 6.11 0.66
C GLU A 298 29.65 7.25 -0.24
N ASP A 299 30.90 7.68 -0.06
CA ASP A 299 31.59 8.63 -0.95
C ASP A 299 32.46 7.88 -1.95
N ILE A 300 32.31 8.19 -3.23
CA ILE A 300 33.12 7.61 -4.33
C ILE A 300 34.08 8.69 -4.84
N LEU A 301 35.38 8.49 -4.64
CA LEU A 301 36.42 9.38 -5.15
C LEU A 301 36.78 9.00 -6.59
N LEU A 302 36.71 9.97 -7.50
CA LEU A 302 37.02 9.81 -8.91
C LEU A 302 38.18 10.71 -9.31
N ASN A 303 39.12 10.15 -10.06
CA ASN A 303 40.22 10.91 -10.66
C ASN A 303 39.81 11.61 -11.96
N ASP A 304 38.85 11.02 -12.69
CA ASP A 304 38.37 11.54 -13.97
C ASP A 304 36.88 11.89 -13.88
N PRO A 305 36.51 13.18 -14.04
CA PRO A 305 35.13 13.62 -13.99
C PRO A 305 34.32 13.27 -15.26
N SER A 306 34.96 12.87 -16.36
CA SER A 306 34.29 12.70 -17.65
C SER A 306 33.15 11.65 -17.59
N THR A 307 33.28 10.63 -16.75
CA THR A 307 32.28 9.57 -16.62
C THR A 307 31.13 9.89 -15.66
N ILE A 308 31.14 11.06 -15.00
CA ILE A 308 30.03 11.58 -14.18
C ILE A 308 29.40 12.84 -14.78
N ASP A 309 29.97 13.34 -15.89
CA ASP A 309 29.41 14.48 -16.62
C ASP A 309 27.99 14.13 -17.11
N PRO A 310 26.97 14.91 -16.75
CA PRO A 310 25.59 14.72 -17.23
C PRO A 310 25.51 14.66 -18.75
N ALA A 311 26.34 15.40 -19.48
CA ALA A 311 26.39 15.36 -20.94
C ALA A 311 26.75 13.97 -21.50
N VAL A 312 27.41 13.13 -20.72
CA VAL A 312 27.78 11.74 -21.08
C VAL A 312 26.81 10.73 -20.46
N THR A 313 26.47 10.91 -19.17
CA THR A 313 25.69 9.92 -18.40
C THR A 313 24.22 9.92 -18.77
N GLU A 314 23.60 11.11 -19.00
CA GLU A 314 22.17 11.22 -19.30
C GLU A 314 21.79 10.59 -20.64
N PRO A 315 22.48 10.85 -21.78
CA PRO A 315 22.15 10.20 -23.05
C PRO A 315 22.30 8.69 -22.99
N GLU A 316 23.32 8.16 -22.29
CA GLU A 316 23.49 6.73 -22.12
C GLU A 316 22.35 6.12 -21.30
N LEU A 317 21.96 6.76 -20.19
CA LEU A 317 20.83 6.31 -19.38
C LEU A 317 19.52 6.33 -20.18
N GLN A 318 19.25 7.38 -20.94
CA GLN A 318 18.06 7.48 -21.79
C GLN A 318 18.02 6.38 -22.85
N ASN A 319 19.18 6.02 -23.44
CA ASN A 319 19.27 4.90 -24.35
C ASN A 319 18.92 3.56 -23.66
N ILE A 320 19.45 3.29 -22.47
CA ILE A 320 19.12 2.09 -21.70
C ILE A 320 17.63 2.06 -21.33
N MET A 321 17.07 3.18 -20.88
CA MET A 321 15.64 3.30 -20.59
C MET A 321 14.78 3.01 -21.82
N ALA A 322 15.17 3.47 -22.99
CA ALA A 322 14.46 3.18 -24.24
C ALA A 322 14.53 1.69 -24.63
N ILE A 323 15.68 1.03 -24.38
CA ILE A 323 15.85 -0.41 -24.62
C ILE A 323 15.00 -1.25 -23.64
N THR A 324 14.88 -0.83 -22.39
CA THR A 324 14.17 -1.55 -21.32
C THR A 324 12.71 -1.12 -21.15
N ALA A 325 12.21 -0.16 -21.95
CA ALA A 325 10.83 0.32 -21.89
C ALA A 325 9.78 -0.66 -22.47
N PRO A 326 10.06 -1.45 -23.54
CA PRO A 326 9.07 -2.38 -24.08
C PRO A 326 8.65 -3.44 -23.05
N ALA A 327 7.38 -3.82 -23.09
CA ALA A 327 6.84 -4.88 -22.26
C ALA A 327 6.43 -6.07 -23.14
N THR A 328 7.38 -6.95 -23.42
CA THR A 328 7.19 -8.16 -24.23
C THR A 328 6.13 -9.06 -23.59
N PRO A 329 5.06 -9.48 -24.31
CA PRO A 329 3.95 -10.23 -23.72
C PRO A 329 4.31 -11.65 -23.28
N THR A 330 5.36 -12.23 -23.82
CA THR A 330 5.84 -13.56 -23.45
C THR A 330 6.73 -13.46 -22.21
N ARG A 331 6.40 -14.19 -21.16
CA ARG A 331 7.28 -14.40 -20.01
C ARG A 331 8.25 -15.55 -20.36
N PHE A 332 9.56 -15.32 -20.25
CA PHE A 332 10.57 -16.32 -20.56
C PHE A 332 11.11 -17.03 -19.30
N TRP A 333 11.07 -16.38 -18.14
CA TRP A 333 11.57 -16.98 -16.89
C TRP A 333 10.54 -17.90 -16.24
N ASP A 334 11.05 -18.83 -15.42
CA ASP A 334 10.26 -19.67 -14.53
C ASP A 334 10.97 -19.74 -13.16
N GLY A 335 10.21 -19.51 -12.09
CA GLY A 335 10.73 -19.52 -10.72
C GLY A 335 11.71 -18.38 -10.40
N ILE A 336 12.68 -18.66 -9.55
CA ILE A 336 13.69 -17.72 -9.03
C ILE A 336 14.84 -17.61 -10.03
N PHE A 337 15.37 -16.40 -10.22
CA PHE A 337 16.57 -16.18 -11.02
C PHE A 337 17.79 -16.85 -10.38
N THR A 338 18.67 -17.39 -11.18
CA THR A 338 19.97 -17.90 -10.73
C THR A 338 20.99 -16.78 -10.66
N SER A 339 22.03 -16.93 -9.82
CA SER A 339 23.11 -15.94 -9.77
C SER A 339 23.84 -15.83 -11.09
N PRO A 340 24.08 -14.61 -11.61
CA PRO A 340 24.88 -14.42 -12.82
C PRO A 340 26.38 -14.54 -12.58
N ALA A 341 26.85 -14.74 -11.34
CA ALA A 341 28.25 -14.73 -10.95
C ALA A 341 28.75 -16.10 -10.53
N VAL A 342 30.05 -16.35 -10.71
CA VAL A 342 30.76 -17.55 -10.23
C VAL A 342 30.72 -17.67 -8.69
N TYR A 343 30.73 -16.51 -8.00
CA TYR A 343 30.63 -16.44 -6.54
C TYR A 343 29.27 -15.84 -6.14
N PRO A 344 28.21 -16.63 -6.02
CA PRO A 344 26.82 -16.17 -5.93
C PRO A 344 26.51 -15.34 -4.69
N ASP A 345 27.20 -15.58 -3.58
CA ASP A 345 26.93 -14.95 -2.28
C ASP A 345 27.97 -13.90 -1.89
N CYS A 346 28.88 -13.53 -2.82
CA CYS A 346 29.94 -12.56 -2.55
C CYS A 346 29.64 -11.23 -3.24
N PHE A 347 29.34 -10.21 -2.45
CA PHE A 347 28.99 -8.87 -2.93
C PHE A 347 29.97 -7.81 -2.45
N THR A 348 30.43 -6.97 -3.36
CA THR A 348 31.30 -5.81 -3.05
C THR A 348 30.49 -4.54 -2.86
N SER A 349 29.34 -4.39 -3.54
CA SER A 349 28.42 -3.28 -3.32
C SER A 349 27.00 -3.70 -3.56
N ARG A 350 26.07 -3.16 -2.76
CA ARG A 350 24.65 -3.54 -2.82
C ARG A 350 23.84 -2.45 -3.52
N TYR A 351 22.73 -2.88 -4.14
CA TYR A 351 21.74 -1.99 -4.74
C TYR A 351 21.25 -0.94 -3.75
N GLY A 352 20.97 0.26 -4.25
CA GLY A 352 20.36 1.36 -3.51
C GLY A 352 21.34 2.15 -2.64
N THR A 353 22.62 1.70 -2.46
CA THR A 353 23.63 2.46 -1.71
C THR A 353 23.72 3.87 -2.28
N ARG A 354 23.43 4.86 -1.45
CA ARG A 354 23.50 6.28 -1.82
C ARG A 354 24.94 6.66 -2.03
N ARG A 355 25.27 7.28 -3.16
CA ARG A 355 26.62 7.63 -3.53
C ARG A 355 26.77 9.14 -3.69
N MET A 356 27.83 9.70 -3.12
CA MET A 356 28.30 11.02 -3.44
C MET A 356 29.58 10.86 -4.26
N TYR A 357 29.52 11.14 -5.54
CA TYR A 357 30.69 11.13 -6.42
C TYR A 357 31.43 12.43 -6.23
N LYS A 358 32.69 12.34 -5.79
CA LYS A 358 33.60 13.46 -5.55
C LYS A 358 34.80 13.37 -6.50
N VAL A 359 35.15 14.47 -7.13
CA VAL A 359 36.31 14.53 -8.01
C VAL A 359 37.52 15.00 -7.22
N VAL A 360 38.62 14.25 -7.31
CA VAL A 360 39.86 14.58 -6.63
C VAL A 360 40.37 15.96 -7.08
N ASN A 361 40.72 16.80 -6.11
CA ASN A 361 41.17 18.20 -6.31
C ASN A 361 40.14 19.12 -7.00
N SER A 362 38.84 18.85 -6.79
CA SER A 362 37.70 19.65 -7.30
C SER A 362 36.64 19.76 -6.22
N ASP A 363 35.86 20.84 -6.24
CA ASP A 363 34.64 20.99 -5.41
C ASP A 363 33.41 20.32 -6.04
N THR A 364 33.60 19.52 -7.10
CA THR A 364 32.50 18.86 -7.77
C THR A 364 32.01 17.65 -6.95
N GLU A 365 30.75 17.72 -6.53
CA GLU A 365 30.03 16.63 -5.87
C GLU A 365 28.75 16.35 -6.65
N ILE A 366 28.53 15.11 -7.04
CA ILE A 366 27.33 14.68 -7.78
C ILE A 366 26.65 13.56 -7.00
N PRO A 367 25.38 13.74 -6.57
CA PRO A 367 24.63 12.69 -5.90
C PRO A 367 24.23 11.60 -6.90
N GLY A 368 24.19 10.37 -6.42
CA GLY A 368 23.71 9.21 -7.17
C GLY A 368 23.37 8.05 -6.25
N PHE A 369 23.18 6.89 -6.83
CA PHE A 369 22.99 5.65 -6.10
C PHE A 369 23.56 4.48 -6.90
N HIS A 370 23.77 3.35 -6.22
CA HIS A 370 24.17 2.10 -6.86
C HIS A 370 22.94 1.39 -7.42
N SER A 371 22.85 1.33 -8.76
CA SER A 371 21.66 0.87 -9.48
C SER A 371 21.55 -0.65 -9.64
N GLY A 372 22.54 -1.40 -9.18
CA GLY A 372 22.61 -2.84 -9.32
C GLY A 372 23.28 -3.54 -8.14
N LEU A 373 23.80 -4.70 -8.41
CA LEU A 373 24.51 -5.55 -7.45
C LEU A 373 25.90 -5.84 -8.00
N ASP A 374 26.94 -5.47 -7.25
CA ASP A 374 28.32 -5.76 -7.62
C ASP A 374 28.78 -7.06 -6.96
N PHE A 375 29.20 -8.03 -7.78
CA PHE A 375 29.74 -9.29 -7.31
C PHE A 375 31.26 -9.26 -7.19
N CYS A 376 31.77 -9.92 -6.16
CA CYS A 376 33.21 -10.16 -6.04
C CYS A 376 33.72 -10.98 -7.21
N GLY A 377 34.98 -10.80 -7.50
CA GLY A 377 35.68 -11.61 -8.50
C GLY A 377 36.68 -10.75 -9.25
N GLY A 378 37.32 -11.34 -10.22
CA GLY A 378 38.34 -10.70 -11.02
C GLY A 378 38.03 -10.81 -12.52
N GLU A 379 38.86 -10.15 -13.31
CA GLU A 379 38.77 -10.17 -14.75
C GLU A 379 38.82 -11.61 -15.29
N GLY A 380 37.99 -11.89 -16.30
CA GLY A 380 37.96 -13.17 -16.99
C GLY A 380 37.05 -14.23 -16.35
N LEU A 381 36.41 -13.97 -15.20
CA LEU A 381 35.40 -14.88 -14.68
C LEU A 381 34.16 -14.87 -15.55
N GLN A 382 33.48 -16.01 -15.64
CA GLN A 382 32.27 -16.16 -16.44
C GLN A 382 31.10 -15.39 -15.88
N ILE A 383 30.29 -14.83 -16.77
CA ILE A 383 28.99 -14.21 -16.49
C ILE A 383 27.90 -15.12 -17.05
N PHE A 384 26.91 -15.43 -16.28
CA PHE A 384 25.83 -16.33 -16.64
C PHE A 384 24.51 -15.59 -16.83
N ALA A 385 23.66 -16.04 -17.74
CA ALA A 385 22.28 -15.59 -17.84
C ALA A 385 21.51 -16.08 -16.60
N PRO A 386 20.82 -15.21 -15.84
CA PRO A 386 20.14 -15.60 -14.60
C PRO A 386 18.84 -16.34 -14.86
N ALA A 387 18.23 -16.14 -16.02
CA ALA A 387 17.00 -16.75 -16.49
C ALA A 387 16.96 -16.79 -18.01
N ALA A 388 16.02 -17.54 -18.57
CA ALA A 388 15.77 -17.54 -20.00
C ALA A 388 15.34 -16.14 -20.48
N GLY A 389 15.70 -15.80 -21.72
CA GLY A 389 15.38 -14.50 -22.28
C GLY A 389 15.94 -14.30 -23.68
N ARG A 390 15.79 -13.10 -24.19
CA ARG A 390 16.29 -12.67 -25.47
C ARG A 390 17.28 -11.51 -25.33
N VAL A 391 18.44 -11.59 -25.92
CA VAL A 391 19.42 -10.50 -25.95
C VAL A 391 18.89 -9.35 -26.79
N VAL A 392 18.74 -8.17 -26.16
CA VAL A 392 18.25 -6.95 -26.83
C VAL A 392 19.34 -5.90 -27.01
N PHE A 393 20.47 -6.05 -26.30
CA PHE A 393 21.62 -5.18 -26.44
C PHE A 393 22.93 -5.97 -26.18
N ALA A 394 23.97 -5.75 -26.98
CA ALA A 394 25.29 -6.36 -26.85
C ALA A 394 26.32 -5.47 -27.55
N ALA A 395 26.81 -4.42 -26.86
CA ALA A 395 27.71 -3.42 -27.44
C ALA A 395 28.45 -2.61 -26.36
N PRO A 396 29.55 -1.90 -26.68
CA PRO A 396 30.21 -1.01 -25.75
C PRO A 396 29.41 0.26 -25.50
N LEU A 397 29.46 0.74 -24.26
CA LEU A 397 28.94 2.00 -23.76
C LEU A 397 30.06 2.78 -23.06
N THR A 398 29.89 4.09 -22.88
CA THR A 398 30.92 4.94 -22.27
C THR A 398 31.02 4.73 -20.76
N VAL A 399 29.92 4.76 -20.08
CA VAL A 399 29.84 4.63 -18.61
C VAL A 399 29.83 3.16 -18.20
N ARG A 400 28.96 2.37 -18.82
CA ARG A 400 28.75 0.94 -18.50
C ARG A 400 29.76 -0.01 -19.14
N GLY A 401 30.62 0.49 -20.03
CA GLY A 401 31.60 -0.34 -20.72
C GLY A 401 30.96 -1.34 -21.69
N ASN A 402 31.57 -2.48 -21.90
CA ASN A 402 30.95 -3.56 -22.68
C ASN A 402 29.74 -4.09 -21.92
N ALA A 403 28.59 -4.05 -22.57
CA ALA A 403 27.29 -4.22 -21.95
C ALA A 403 26.43 -5.24 -22.67
N THR A 404 25.71 -6.06 -21.92
CA THR A 404 24.66 -6.97 -22.41
C THR A 404 23.37 -6.68 -21.70
N ILE A 405 22.24 -6.64 -22.46
CA ILE A 405 20.89 -6.56 -21.86
C ILE A 405 20.06 -7.73 -22.39
N ILE A 406 19.39 -8.44 -21.48
CA ILE A 406 18.48 -9.55 -21.75
C ILE A 406 17.08 -9.14 -21.40
N ASP A 407 16.13 -9.28 -22.33
CA ASP A 407 14.69 -9.18 -22.12
C ASP A 407 14.16 -10.55 -21.64
N HIS A 408 13.63 -10.60 -20.43
CA HIS A 408 13.00 -11.79 -19.85
C HIS A 408 11.48 -11.82 -20.08
N GLY A 409 10.92 -10.80 -20.73
CA GLY A 409 9.47 -10.64 -20.93
C GLY A 409 8.80 -9.84 -19.82
N TRP A 410 7.54 -9.48 -20.02
CA TRP A 410 6.71 -8.72 -19.08
C TRP A 410 7.33 -7.41 -18.56
N GLY A 411 8.25 -6.81 -19.37
CA GLY A 411 8.98 -5.61 -18.97
C GLY A 411 10.12 -5.85 -17.97
N VAL A 412 10.54 -7.11 -17.79
CA VAL A 412 11.66 -7.49 -16.92
C VAL A 412 12.92 -7.66 -17.75
N TYR A 413 14.00 -6.96 -17.36
CA TYR A 413 15.29 -7.01 -18.04
C TYR A 413 16.43 -7.19 -17.06
N SER A 414 17.50 -7.89 -17.51
CA SER A 414 18.80 -7.94 -16.84
C SER A 414 19.85 -7.19 -17.65
N GLY A 415 20.62 -6.32 -16.99
CA GLY A 415 21.76 -5.62 -17.56
C GLY A 415 23.07 -6.07 -16.92
N PHE A 416 24.09 -6.35 -17.74
CA PHE A 416 25.43 -6.82 -17.32
C PHE A 416 26.46 -5.84 -17.86
N TRP A 417 27.21 -5.20 -16.95
CA TRP A 417 28.14 -4.13 -17.30
C TRP A 417 29.59 -4.50 -17.08
N HIS A 418 30.49 -3.67 -17.61
CA HIS A 418 31.94 -3.70 -17.42
C HIS A 418 32.64 -4.95 -17.97
N GLN A 419 31.99 -5.68 -18.89
CA GLN A 419 32.51 -6.93 -19.42
C GLN A 419 33.88 -6.75 -20.17
N SER A 420 34.78 -7.72 -20.06
CA SER A 420 35.98 -7.79 -20.89
C SER A 420 35.63 -8.35 -22.27
N GLN A 421 34.71 -9.33 -22.35
CA GLN A 421 34.26 -9.94 -23.59
C GLN A 421 32.75 -10.23 -23.51
N ILE A 422 32.06 -10.06 -24.65
CA ILE A 422 30.65 -10.41 -24.85
C ILE A 422 30.62 -11.65 -25.77
N PHE A 423 29.83 -12.69 -25.41
CA PHE A 423 29.73 -13.94 -26.16
C PHE A 423 28.41 -14.12 -26.89
N VAL A 424 27.49 -13.18 -26.76
CA VAL A 424 26.14 -13.21 -27.34
C VAL A 424 25.91 -12.02 -28.26
N ASN A 425 24.97 -12.16 -29.19
CA ASN A 425 24.58 -11.11 -30.13
C ASN A 425 23.11 -10.70 -29.88
N VAL A 426 22.76 -9.51 -30.32
CA VAL A 426 21.36 -9.05 -30.31
C VAL A 426 20.50 -10.01 -31.13
N GLY A 427 19.40 -10.47 -30.52
CA GLY A 427 18.47 -11.43 -31.11
C GLY A 427 18.68 -12.88 -30.63
N ASP A 428 19.82 -13.22 -30.03
CA ASP A 428 20.07 -14.55 -29.47
C ASP A 428 19.09 -14.82 -28.30
N THR A 429 18.61 -16.05 -28.19
CA THR A 429 17.95 -16.57 -27.00
C THR A 429 18.97 -17.20 -26.06
N VAL A 430 18.79 -17.00 -24.77
CA VAL A 430 19.66 -17.55 -23.72
C VAL A 430 18.85 -18.35 -22.73
N GLU A 431 19.51 -19.38 -22.18
CA GLU A 431 18.97 -20.25 -21.14
C GLU A 431 19.60 -19.93 -19.78
N PRO A 432 18.93 -20.24 -18.65
CA PRO A 432 19.49 -20.06 -17.31
C PRO A 432 20.85 -20.77 -17.19
N GLY A 433 21.88 -20.09 -16.67
CA GLY A 433 23.23 -20.60 -16.52
C GLY A 433 24.08 -20.61 -17.79
N GLN A 434 23.56 -20.15 -18.92
CA GLN A 434 24.37 -19.99 -20.15
C GLN A 434 25.42 -18.90 -19.97
N VAL A 435 26.65 -19.15 -20.35
CA VAL A 435 27.72 -18.13 -20.34
C VAL A 435 27.46 -17.09 -21.42
N ILE A 436 27.36 -15.81 -21.02
CA ILE A 436 27.05 -14.69 -21.92
C ILE A 436 28.22 -13.72 -22.11
N GLY A 437 29.26 -13.83 -21.28
CA GLY A 437 30.44 -12.98 -21.35
C GLY A 437 31.42 -13.24 -20.21
N LEU A 438 32.40 -12.37 -20.10
CA LEU A 438 33.41 -12.41 -19.04
C LEU A 438 33.48 -11.10 -18.30
N VAL A 439 33.68 -11.18 -16.98
CA VAL A 439 33.93 -10.05 -16.09
C VAL A 439 35.14 -9.24 -16.60
N GLY A 440 35.06 -7.95 -16.51
CA GLY A 440 36.14 -7.04 -16.90
C GLY A 440 36.12 -5.74 -16.10
N GLY A 441 36.80 -4.74 -16.60
CA GLY A 441 36.92 -3.41 -16.01
C GLY A 441 36.72 -2.31 -17.07
N THR A 442 35.86 -2.52 -18.05
CA THR A 442 35.59 -1.52 -19.10
C THR A 442 34.55 -0.48 -18.57
N GLY A 443 34.63 0.75 -19.10
CA GLY A 443 33.76 1.84 -18.62
C GLY A 443 34.20 2.43 -17.31
N ARG A 444 33.21 2.92 -16.49
CA ARG A 444 33.47 3.58 -15.19
C ARG A 444 33.52 2.56 -14.06
N VAL A 445 34.73 2.14 -13.69
CA VAL A 445 34.96 1.20 -12.59
C VAL A 445 36.17 1.63 -11.75
N THR A 446 36.22 1.16 -10.51
CA THR A 446 37.41 1.26 -9.63
C THR A 446 38.30 0.00 -9.72
N GLY A 447 37.80 -1.07 -10.30
CA GLY A 447 38.47 -2.34 -10.50
C GLY A 447 37.53 -3.36 -11.16
N PRO A 448 38.06 -4.49 -11.68
CA PRO A 448 37.24 -5.51 -12.33
C PRO A 448 36.20 -6.14 -11.39
N HIS A 449 34.93 -6.14 -11.81
CA HIS A 449 33.81 -6.77 -11.11
C HIS A 449 32.63 -6.99 -12.07
N LEU A 450 31.70 -7.85 -11.71
CA LEU A 450 30.41 -7.94 -12.37
C LEU A 450 29.43 -6.99 -11.70
N HIS A 451 28.93 -6.01 -12.44
CA HIS A 451 27.78 -5.23 -12.07
C HIS A 451 26.54 -5.76 -12.78
N TRP A 452 25.50 -6.16 -12.04
CA TRP A 452 24.25 -6.68 -12.54
C TRP A 452 23.07 -5.82 -12.11
N GLU A 453 22.27 -5.39 -13.08
CA GLU A 453 21.02 -4.65 -12.85
C GLU A 453 19.82 -5.50 -13.22
N VAL A 454 18.70 -5.30 -12.51
CA VAL A 454 17.37 -5.75 -12.91
C VAL A 454 16.45 -4.53 -13.09
N TRP A 455 15.74 -4.53 -14.20
CA TRP A 455 14.77 -3.50 -14.54
C TRP A 455 13.38 -4.11 -14.59
N VAL A 456 12.39 -3.41 -14.04
CA VAL A 456 10.99 -3.81 -14.06
C VAL A 456 10.14 -2.63 -14.49
N ASN A 457 9.52 -2.76 -15.67
CA ASN A 457 8.72 -1.71 -16.31
C ASN A 457 9.45 -0.36 -16.33
N GLY A 458 10.70 -0.38 -16.79
CA GLY A 458 11.56 0.79 -16.97
C GLY A 458 12.10 1.40 -15.64
N VAL A 459 12.05 0.66 -14.54
CA VAL A 459 12.59 1.06 -13.24
C VAL A 459 13.63 0.06 -12.76
N GLN A 460 14.79 0.56 -12.31
CA GLN A 460 15.83 -0.27 -11.69
C GLN A 460 15.34 -0.73 -10.30
N VAL A 461 15.41 -2.03 -10.04
CA VAL A 461 14.98 -2.64 -8.78
C VAL A 461 16.13 -3.43 -8.15
N ASN A 462 15.97 -3.79 -6.88
CA ASN A 462 16.99 -4.56 -6.16
C ASN A 462 17.14 -5.98 -6.74
N PRO A 463 18.26 -6.29 -7.40
CA PRO A 463 18.46 -7.59 -8.04
C PRO A 463 18.44 -8.75 -7.03
N LEU A 464 18.82 -8.50 -5.77
CA LEU A 464 18.82 -9.54 -4.73
C LEU A 464 17.43 -10.13 -4.48
N ASN A 465 16.37 -9.34 -4.67
CA ASN A 465 15.00 -9.84 -4.55
C ASN A 465 14.72 -10.93 -5.61
N TRP A 466 15.23 -10.79 -6.81
CA TRP A 466 15.06 -11.75 -7.90
C TRP A 466 15.84 -13.06 -7.70
N LEU A 467 16.90 -13.04 -6.85
CA LEU A 467 17.65 -14.23 -6.44
C LEU A 467 17.00 -14.97 -5.25
N THR A 468 16.01 -14.36 -4.57
CA THR A 468 15.47 -14.88 -3.31
C THR A 468 13.95 -15.02 -3.30
N GLN A 469 13.26 -14.39 -4.24
CA GLN A 469 11.80 -14.36 -4.34
C GLN A 469 11.33 -14.89 -5.70
N THR A 470 10.16 -15.51 -5.70
CA THR A 470 9.49 -15.93 -6.93
C THR A 470 8.53 -14.82 -7.39
N TYR A 471 8.60 -14.48 -8.66
CA TYR A 471 7.66 -13.59 -9.33
C TYR A 471 6.80 -14.41 -10.30
N PRO A 472 5.51 -13.99 -10.50
CA PRO A 472 4.53 -14.75 -11.28
C PRO A 472 4.92 -15.02 -12.72
#